data_25dc249bfe63cdaa8fcedb5304de28df
#
_entry.id   25dc249bfe63cdaa8fcedb5304de28df
#
_cell.length_a   1.000
_cell.length_b   1.000
_cell.length_c   1.000
_cell.angle_alpha   90.00
_cell.angle_beta   90.00
_cell.angle_gamma   90.00
#
_symmetry.space_group_name_H-M   'P 1'
#
loop_
_entity.id
_entity.type
_entity.pdbx_description
1 polymer ?
#
loop_
_entity_poly.entity_id
_entity_poly.type
_entity_poly.pdbx_seq_one_letter_code
_entity_poly.pdbx_strand_id
1 'polypeptide(L)'
;MTKFRTILTLYYSLKGRINFILEIENITRTFENLGDAILYFAGIKNKAKLKFRSGLTIDSNRETKWLVHVLYELYKSVPLKDAKKNCEYCWRVDWQNKILILPNGLRFYLYSVDPLIFSETYIHDIHFVGFDLKDKVIVDIGAFVGDTALYYANFGAIVYAYEPHPVNFYWLKKNIELNPHLKDRIKIFNKAVGKDEEIEILIGGNINGGFSIYRQAKGKALKVKSVSLRKILEENNLNNPYLLKADCKGCEYYIIEDDAISKFEKVKIEYTGFNRPKVDYIINKLKSKGFSKFRVFKHNYGIYHLSDHGTIYAEK
;
A
#
# COMPACT_ATOMS: atom_id res chain seq x y z
N MET A 1 -27.82 -34.76 4.00
CA MET A 1 -27.68 -33.29 3.77
C MET A 1 -27.80 -32.43 5.03
N THR A 2 -28.58 -32.77 6.03
CA THR A 2 -28.79 -31.98 7.25
C THR A 2 -27.55 -31.86 8.16
N LYS A 3 -26.81 -32.94 8.39
CA LYS A 3 -25.61 -32.93 9.26
C LYS A 3 -24.48 -32.05 8.74
N PHE A 4 -24.27 -31.96 7.42
CA PHE A 4 -23.23 -31.15 6.83
C PHE A 4 -23.52 -29.64 6.95
N ARG A 5 -24.80 -29.24 6.80
CA ARG A 5 -25.23 -27.85 7.04
C ARG A 5 -25.02 -27.43 8.50
N THR A 6 -25.30 -28.31 9.45
CA THR A 6 -25.12 -28.02 10.89
C THR A 6 -23.64 -27.84 11.23
N ILE A 7 -22.74 -28.64 10.68
CA ILE A 7 -21.29 -28.53 10.90
C ILE A 7 -20.74 -27.23 10.27
N LEU A 8 -21.18 -26.87 9.05
CA LEU A 8 -20.80 -25.60 8.43
C LEU A 8 -21.29 -24.38 9.23
N THR A 9 -22.53 -24.44 9.71
CA THR A 9 -23.11 -23.37 10.55
C THR A 9 -22.37 -23.23 11.88
N LEU A 10 -21.96 -24.33 12.51
CA LEU A 10 -21.12 -24.31 13.72
C LEU A 10 -19.72 -23.77 13.42
N TYR A 11 -19.10 -24.16 12.31
CA TYR A 11 -17.79 -23.68 11.90
C TYR A 11 -17.81 -22.16 11.66
N TYR A 12 -18.79 -21.64 10.91
CA TYR A 12 -18.90 -20.19 10.67
C TYR A 12 -19.28 -19.42 11.94
N SER A 13 -20.07 -19.99 12.85
CA SER A 13 -20.37 -19.41 14.16
C SER A 13 -19.14 -19.36 15.07
N LEU A 14 -18.32 -20.42 15.10
CA LEU A 14 -17.05 -20.47 15.86
C LEU A 14 -16.01 -19.50 15.27
N LYS A 15 -15.89 -19.49 13.95
CA LYS A 15 -14.99 -18.54 13.24
C LYS A 15 -15.41 -17.09 13.47
N GLY A 16 -16.70 -16.79 13.47
CA GLY A 16 -17.23 -15.47 13.82
C GLY A 16 -16.94 -15.07 15.26
N ARG A 17 -17.03 -16.01 16.22
CA ARG A 17 -16.68 -15.75 17.64
C ARG A 17 -15.19 -15.52 17.86
N ILE A 18 -14.33 -16.29 17.20
CA ILE A 18 -12.87 -16.09 17.26
C ILE A 18 -12.49 -14.73 16.65
N ASN A 19 -13.06 -14.39 15.50
CA ASN A 19 -12.84 -13.08 14.90
C ASN A 19 -13.35 -11.94 15.79
N PHE A 20 -14.47 -12.12 16.47
CA PHE A 20 -15.00 -11.14 17.41
C PHE A 20 -14.08 -10.96 18.63
N ILE A 21 -13.48 -12.03 19.16
CA ILE A 21 -12.54 -11.94 20.30
C ILE A 21 -11.28 -11.16 19.87
N LEU A 22 -10.74 -11.44 18.67
CA LEU A 22 -9.61 -10.70 18.11
C LEU A 22 -9.96 -9.21 17.87
N GLU A 23 -11.18 -8.96 17.41
CA GLU A 23 -11.66 -7.57 17.22
C GLU A 23 -11.86 -6.83 18.55
N ILE A 24 -12.28 -7.51 19.65
CA ILE A 24 -12.35 -6.88 20.98
C ILE A 24 -10.98 -6.40 21.43
N GLU A 25 -9.93 -7.17 21.23
CA GLU A 25 -8.57 -6.75 21.56
C GLU A 25 -8.16 -5.51 20.75
N ASN A 26 -8.40 -5.51 19.44
CA ASN A 26 -8.12 -4.37 18.59
C ASN A 26 -8.96 -3.13 18.95
N ILE A 27 -10.24 -3.30 19.27
CA ILE A 27 -11.13 -2.23 19.73
C ILE A 27 -10.58 -1.65 21.05
N THR A 28 -10.15 -2.51 21.97
CA THR A 28 -9.56 -2.08 23.26
C THR A 28 -8.27 -1.28 23.07
N ARG A 29 -7.47 -1.64 22.08
CA ARG A 29 -6.25 -0.91 21.72
C ARG A 29 -6.55 0.46 21.10
N THR A 30 -7.64 0.54 20.32
CA THR A 30 -7.94 1.71 19.48
C THR A 30 -8.79 2.76 20.17
N PHE A 31 -9.78 2.35 21.00
CA PHE A 31 -10.77 3.26 21.57
C PHE A 31 -10.67 3.41 23.10
N GLU A 32 -11.03 4.59 23.59
CA GLU A 32 -11.15 4.88 25.02
C GLU A 32 -12.52 4.47 25.56
N ASN A 33 -13.60 4.76 24.81
CA ASN A 33 -14.98 4.46 25.20
C ASN A 33 -15.41 3.09 24.67
N LEU A 34 -14.90 2.03 25.30
CA LEU A 34 -15.03 0.64 24.85
C LEU A 34 -16.48 0.19 24.64
N GLY A 35 -17.40 0.57 25.55
CA GLY A 35 -18.80 0.16 25.44
C GLY A 35 -19.46 0.63 24.14
N ASP A 36 -19.28 1.90 23.77
CA ASP A 36 -19.82 2.45 22.53
C ASP A 36 -19.13 1.84 21.30
N ALA A 37 -17.82 1.65 21.35
CA ALA A 37 -17.06 1.06 20.26
C ALA A 37 -17.47 -0.40 20.01
N ILE A 38 -17.57 -1.23 21.06
CA ILE A 38 -18.02 -2.62 20.95
C ILE A 38 -19.42 -2.69 20.35
N LEU A 39 -20.39 -1.91 20.87
CA LEU A 39 -21.76 -1.91 20.37
C LEU A 39 -21.85 -1.43 18.91
N TYR A 40 -20.99 -0.49 18.52
CA TYR A 40 -20.89 0.01 17.14
C TYR A 40 -20.34 -1.06 16.18
N PHE A 41 -19.21 -1.67 16.51
CA PHE A 41 -18.60 -2.71 15.67
C PHE A 41 -19.37 -4.03 15.68
N ALA A 42 -20.11 -4.33 16.74
CA ALA A 42 -21.07 -5.44 16.78
C ALA A 42 -22.34 -5.17 15.94
N GLY A 43 -22.49 -3.97 15.37
CA GLY A 43 -23.66 -3.62 14.57
C GLY A 43 -24.95 -3.35 15.38
N ILE A 44 -24.84 -3.27 16.71
CA ILE A 44 -25.97 -2.99 17.61
C ILE A 44 -26.32 -1.49 17.58
N LYS A 45 -25.32 -0.64 17.50
CA LYS A 45 -25.49 0.81 17.34
C LYS A 45 -25.05 1.25 15.94
N ASN A 46 -25.91 1.99 15.23
CA ASN A 46 -25.58 2.57 13.92
C ASN A 46 -24.98 3.98 14.02
N LYS A 47 -25.06 4.60 15.19
CA LYS A 47 -24.50 5.93 15.51
C LYS A 47 -23.81 5.84 16.86
N ALA A 48 -22.58 6.31 16.94
CA ALA A 48 -21.83 6.34 18.20
C ALA A 48 -20.82 7.49 18.17
N LYS A 49 -20.56 8.10 19.33
CA LYS A 49 -19.45 9.01 19.50
C LYS A 49 -18.24 8.18 19.88
N LEU A 50 -17.32 7.97 18.94
CA LEU A 50 -16.15 7.12 19.11
C LEU A 50 -14.94 7.96 19.48
N LYS A 51 -14.31 7.63 20.61
CA LYS A 51 -13.11 8.29 21.10
C LYS A 51 -11.91 7.38 20.88
N PHE A 52 -11.04 7.76 19.97
CA PHE A 52 -9.78 7.06 19.71
C PHE A 52 -8.75 7.41 20.78
N ARG A 53 -7.90 6.45 21.16
CA ARG A 53 -6.80 6.68 22.13
C ARG A 53 -5.76 7.69 21.64
N SER A 54 -5.77 8.01 20.34
CA SER A 54 -5.01 9.10 19.75
C SER A 54 -5.55 10.51 20.08
N GLY A 55 -6.62 10.63 20.89
CA GLY A 55 -7.29 11.87 21.19
C GLY A 55 -8.34 12.31 20.15
N LEU A 56 -8.45 11.60 19.05
CA LEU A 56 -9.44 11.89 18.02
C LEU A 56 -10.84 11.43 18.46
N THR A 57 -11.84 12.26 18.26
CA THR A 57 -13.25 11.92 18.51
C THR A 57 -14.05 12.05 17.24
N ILE A 58 -14.85 11.02 16.92
CA ILE A 58 -15.71 10.97 15.74
C ILE A 58 -17.15 10.67 16.14
N ASP A 59 -18.08 11.50 15.71
CA ASP A 59 -19.50 11.16 15.72
C ASP A 59 -19.78 10.31 14.47
N SER A 60 -19.86 8.99 14.67
CA SER A 60 -20.14 8.06 13.59
C SER A 60 -21.60 8.16 13.17
N ASN A 61 -21.81 8.42 11.88
CA ASN A 61 -23.10 8.46 11.21
C ASN A 61 -22.95 7.91 9.78
N ARG A 62 -23.99 8.03 8.94
CA ARG A 62 -23.96 7.53 7.57
C ARG A 62 -22.82 8.12 6.73
N GLU A 63 -22.46 9.38 6.98
CA GLU A 63 -21.42 10.10 6.20
C GLU A 63 -20.01 9.82 6.70
N THR A 64 -19.84 9.60 8.01
CA THR A 64 -18.52 9.40 8.65
C THR A 64 -18.17 7.94 8.89
N LYS A 65 -19.11 6.99 8.65
CA LYS A 65 -18.90 5.56 8.90
C LYS A 65 -17.65 5.02 8.20
N TRP A 66 -17.46 5.35 6.94
CA TRP A 66 -16.31 4.90 6.15
C TRP A 66 -14.98 5.35 6.78
N LEU A 67 -14.94 6.57 7.31
CA LEU A 67 -13.76 7.14 7.93
C LEU A 67 -13.44 6.49 9.26
N VAL A 68 -14.46 6.16 10.07
CA VAL A 68 -14.26 5.38 11.31
C VAL A 68 -13.56 4.06 10.98
N HIS A 69 -14.00 3.37 9.93
CA HIS A 69 -13.38 2.10 9.53
C HIS A 69 -11.96 2.29 9.01
N VAL A 70 -11.70 3.30 8.18
CA VAL A 70 -10.33 3.60 7.71
C VAL A 70 -9.39 3.86 8.88
N LEU A 71 -9.79 4.71 9.82
CA LEU A 71 -8.95 5.04 10.97
C LEU A 71 -8.81 3.87 11.95
N TYR A 72 -9.86 3.06 12.12
CA TYR A 72 -9.78 1.85 12.92
C TYR A 72 -8.73 0.88 12.35
N GLU A 73 -8.77 0.62 11.04
CA GLU A 73 -7.79 -0.24 10.38
C GLU A 73 -6.36 0.29 10.52
N LEU A 74 -6.17 1.60 10.40
CA LEU A 74 -4.87 2.23 10.63
C LEU A 74 -4.40 2.08 12.09
N TYR A 75 -5.25 2.42 13.06
CA TYR A 75 -4.85 2.44 14.46
C TYR A 75 -4.70 1.04 15.09
N LYS A 76 -5.43 0.04 14.63
CA LYS A 76 -5.27 -1.33 15.15
C LYS A 76 -3.89 -1.92 14.88
N SER A 77 -3.19 -1.40 13.86
CA SER A 77 -1.83 -1.81 13.51
C SER A 77 -0.75 -1.12 14.35
N VAL A 78 -1.10 -0.08 15.13
CA VAL A 78 -0.15 0.64 15.99
C VAL A 78 0.15 -0.19 17.24
N PRO A 79 1.42 -0.44 17.60
CA PRO A 79 1.77 -1.14 18.83
C PRO A 79 1.19 -0.45 20.07
N LEU A 80 0.68 -1.23 21.04
CA LEU A 80 0.03 -0.72 22.27
C LEU A 80 0.90 0.28 23.04
N LYS A 81 2.22 0.11 23.05
CA LYS A 81 3.17 1.02 23.69
C LYS A 81 3.14 2.42 23.09
N ASP A 82 2.89 2.51 21.79
CA ASP A 82 2.90 3.77 21.05
C ASP A 82 1.51 4.41 21.00
N ALA A 83 0.45 3.61 21.09
CA ALA A 83 -0.94 4.10 21.19
C ALA A 83 -1.25 4.90 22.48
N LYS A 84 -0.42 4.74 23.52
CA LYS A 84 -0.56 5.47 24.82
C LYS A 84 0.33 6.70 24.94
N LYS A 85 1.24 6.93 24.01
CA LYS A 85 2.13 8.09 24.02
C LYS A 85 1.47 9.29 23.37
N ASN A 86 1.78 10.46 23.93
CA ASN A 86 1.34 11.77 23.46
C ASN A 86 1.50 11.93 21.95
N CYS A 87 0.65 12.75 21.39
CA CYS A 87 0.36 13.12 20.02
C CYS A 87 1.52 13.35 19.01
N GLU A 88 2.78 13.12 19.37
CA GLU A 88 3.91 13.16 18.43
C GLU A 88 3.81 12.08 17.33
N TYR A 89 3.12 10.97 17.61
CA TYR A 89 2.86 9.89 16.66
C TYR A 89 1.40 9.84 16.19
N CYS A 90 0.65 10.91 16.40
CA CYS A 90 -0.77 10.93 16.07
C CYS A 90 -0.97 11.35 14.62
N TRP A 91 -1.67 10.50 13.91
CA TRP A 91 -2.32 10.85 12.68
C TRP A 91 -3.44 11.83 12.98
N ARG A 92 -3.42 12.98 12.34
CA ARG A 92 -4.45 14.02 12.51
C ARG A 92 -5.35 14.07 11.28
N VAL A 93 -6.59 14.48 11.48
CA VAL A 93 -7.54 14.64 10.39
C VAL A 93 -8.07 16.08 10.37
N ASP A 94 -7.86 16.72 9.24
CA ASP A 94 -8.57 17.94 8.88
C ASP A 94 -9.94 17.54 8.30
N TRP A 95 -10.95 17.66 9.13
CA TRP A 95 -12.32 17.25 8.80
C TRP A 95 -12.98 18.12 7.75
N GLN A 96 -12.65 19.40 7.74
CA GLN A 96 -13.20 20.36 6.80
C GLN A 96 -12.72 20.05 5.38
N ASN A 97 -11.42 19.81 5.22
CA ASN A 97 -10.79 19.59 3.92
C ASN A 97 -10.66 18.10 3.57
N LYS A 98 -11.07 17.18 4.49
CA LYS A 98 -10.95 15.73 4.31
C LYS A 98 -9.51 15.28 4.05
N ILE A 99 -8.58 15.79 4.84
CA ILE A 99 -7.14 15.52 4.73
C ILE A 99 -6.67 14.74 5.95
N LEU A 100 -5.95 13.66 5.71
CA LEU A 100 -5.16 12.94 6.69
C LEU A 100 -3.77 13.59 6.77
N ILE A 101 -3.31 13.90 7.97
CA ILE A 101 -2.00 14.48 8.23
C ILE A 101 -1.20 13.49 9.07
N LEU A 102 -0.07 13.03 8.55
CA LEU A 102 0.82 12.08 9.19
C LEU A 102 1.74 12.78 10.22
N PRO A 103 2.33 12.05 11.17
CA PRO A 103 3.28 12.62 12.14
C PRO A 103 4.49 13.32 11.51
N ASN A 104 4.96 12.82 10.36
CA ASN A 104 6.05 13.39 9.58
C ASN A 104 5.64 14.60 8.70
N GLY A 105 4.41 15.09 8.84
CA GLY A 105 3.88 16.25 8.13
C GLY A 105 3.27 15.96 6.76
N LEU A 106 3.43 14.76 6.22
CA LEU A 106 2.82 14.38 4.94
C LEU A 106 1.30 14.45 5.01
N ARG A 107 0.67 14.84 3.90
CA ARG A 107 -0.76 15.07 3.79
C ARG A 107 -1.35 14.23 2.66
N PHE A 108 -2.51 13.62 2.92
CA PHE A 108 -3.24 12.81 1.93
C PHE A 108 -4.73 13.10 2.00
N TYR A 109 -5.40 13.10 0.87
CA TYR A 109 -6.86 13.11 0.87
C TYR A 109 -7.39 11.81 1.47
N LEU A 110 -8.32 11.91 2.40
CA LEU A 110 -8.91 10.74 3.07
C LEU A 110 -9.50 9.71 2.09
N TYR A 111 -10.06 10.18 0.98
CA TYR A 111 -10.62 9.32 -0.07
C TYR A 111 -9.58 8.51 -0.83
N SER A 112 -8.30 8.86 -0.71
CA SER A 112 -7.18 8.15 -1.32
C SER A 112 -6.49 7.17 -0.37
N VAL A 113 -6.88 7.12 0.90
CA VAL A 113 -6.22 6.29 1.91
C VAL A 113 -6.74 4.86 1.85
N ASP A 114 -5.85 3.93 1.52
CA ASP A 114 -6.05 2.50 1.76
C ASP A 114 -5.40 2.15 3.10
N PRO A 115 -6.18 1.68 4.10
CA PRO A 115 -5.66 1.43 5.45
C PRO A 115 -4.51 0.43 5.51
N LEU A 116 -4.58 -0.63 4.69
CA LEU A 116 -3.54 -1.65 4.66
C LEU A 116 -2.23 -1.08 4.13
N ILE A 117 -2.27 -0.47 2.94
CA ILE A 117 -1.09 0.11 2.27
C ILE A 117 -0.45 1.21 3.12
N PHE A 118 -1.26 2.09 3.72
CA PHE A 118 -0.75 3.13 4.60
C PHE A 118 -0.16 2.58 5.90
N SER A 119 -0.74 1.51 6.45
CA SER A 119 -0.18 0.81 7.60
C SER A 119 1.19 0.20 7.26
N GLU A 120 1.32 -0.47 6.12
CA GLU A 120 2.57 -1.04 5.62
C GLU A 120 3.64 0.05 5.44
N THR A 121 3.27 1.15 4.78
CA THR A 121 4.22 2.22 4.42
C THR A 121 4.65 3.04 5.64
N TYR A 122 3.69 3.48 6.49
CA TYR A 122 3.95 4.51 7.50
C TYR A 122 3.91 4.04 8.95
N ILE A 123 3.47 2.80 9.21
CA ILE A 123 3.44 2.23 10.56
C ILE A 123 4.47 1.11 10.67
N HIS A 124 4.47 0.20 9.70
CA HIS A 124 5.40 -0.94 9.69
C HIS A 124 6.71 -0.66 8.95
N ASP A 125 6.77 0.47 8.26
CA ASP A 125 7.98 0.95 7.56
C ASP A 125 8.59 -0.08 6.62
N ILE A 126 7.74 -0.86 5.95
CA ILE A 126 8.21 -1.94 5.07
C ILE A 126 9.01 -1.44 3.87
N HIS A 127 8.88 -0.14 3.54
CA HIS A 127 9.58 0.50 2.43
C HIS A 127 10.94 1.08 2.80
N PHE A 128 11.34 0.96 4.06
CA PHE A 128 12.63 1.45 4.52
C PHE A 128 13.81 0.82 3.73
N VAL A 129 14.69 1.68 3.22
CA VAL A 129 15.90 1.28 2.45
C VAL A 129 17.16 2.03 2.89
N GLY A 130 17.05 2.85 3.94
CA GLY A 130 18.13 3.65 4.52
C GLY A 130 17.63 5.02 4.99
N PHE A 131 18.38 5.66 5.87
CA PHE A 131 18.04 6.97 6.44
C PHE A 131 18.39 8.14 5.54
N ASP A 132 19.42 8.01 4.68
CA ASP A 132 19.87 9.06 3.79
C ASP A 132 19.57 8.71 2.34
N LEU A 133 18.48 9.28 1.84
CA LEU A 133 18.08 9.18 0.44
C LEU A 133 18.26 10.50 -0.31
N LYS A 134 18.98 11.46 0.29
CA LYS A 134 19.18 12.77 -0.34
C LYS A 134 19.74 12.62 -1.74
N ASP A 135 18.98 13.16 -2.70
CA ASP A 135 19.29 13.20 -4.13
C ASP A 135 19.49 11.81 -4.79
N LYS A 136 19.17 10.72 -4.07
CA LYS A 136 19.13 9.37 -4.63
C LYS A 136 17.93 9.24 -5.58
N VAL A 137 18.17 8.66 -6.76
CA VAL A 137 17.13 8.44 -7.76
C VAL A 137 16.42 7.13 -7.49
N ILE A 138 15.11 7.19 -7.36
CA ILE A 138 14.22 6.03 -7.16
C ILE A 138 13.22 5.95 -8.30
N VAL A 139 13.07 4.76 -8.87
CA VAL A 139 11.97 4.44 -9.80
C VAL A 139 10.94 3.63 -9.04
N ASP A 140 9.74 4.19 -8.87
CA ASP A 140 8.62 3.62 -8.15
C ASP A 140 7.55 3.14 -9.13
N ILE A 141 7.46 1.83 -9.32
CA ILE A 141 6.52 1.19 -10.25
C ILE A 141 5.34 0.63 -9.45
N GLY A 142 4.12 1.03 -9.83
CA GLY A 142 2.92 0.83 -9.05
C GLY A 142 2.88 1.83 -7.89
N ALA A 143 2.94 3.11 -8.22
CA ALA A 143 3.00 4.19 -7.23
C ALA A 143 1.64 4.48 -6.56
N PHE A 144 0.57 3.79 -6.99
CA PHE A 144 -0.77 3.88 -6.42
C PHE A 144 -1.24 5.33 -6.25
N VAL A 145 -1.50 5.77 -5.04
CA VAL A 145 -1.93 7.14 -4.71
C VAL A 145 -0.77 8.04 -4.26
N GLY A 146 0.46 7.56 -4.43
CA GLY A 146 1.68 8.29 -4.11
C GLY A 146 2.18 8.10 -2.67
N ASP A 147 1.68 7.11 -1.96
CA ASP A 147 2.13 6.79 -0.61
C ASP A 147 3.64 6.51 -0.57
N THR A 148 4.16 5.62 -1.42
CA THR A 148 5.60 5.33 -1.52
C THR A 148 6.40 6.46 -2.16
N ALA A 149 5.86 7.14 -3.17
CA ALA A 149 6.54 8.25 -3.81
C ALA A 149 6.80 9.42 -2.83
N LEU A 150 5.75 9.79 -2.06
CA LEU A 150 5.88 10.82 -1.02
C LEU A 150 6.75 10.36 0.15
N TYR A 151 6.68 9.08 0.52
CA TYR A 151 7.55 8.48 1.53
C TYR A 151 9.03 8.68 1.16
N TYR A 152 9.46 8.23 -0.01
CA TYR A 152 10.85 8.36 -0.44
C TYR A 152 11.29 9.81 -0.64
N ALA A 153 10.43 10.64 -1.24
CA ALA A 153 10.73 12.06 -1.42
C ALA A 153 10.90 12.79 -0.09
N ASN A 154 10.16 12.41 0.95
CA ASN A 154 10.29 12.97 2.30
C ASN A 154 11.63 12.63 2.97
N PHE A 155 12.30 11.54 2.55
CA PHE A 155 13.68 11.21 2.89
C PHE A 155 14.71 11.86 1.95
N GLY A 156 14.28 12.75 1.05
CA GLY A 156 15.13 13.52 0.17
C GLY A 156 15.40 12.90 -1.21
N ALA A 157 14.76 11.77 -1.56
CA ALA A 157 14.94 11.14 -2.86
C ALA A 157 14.31 11.96 -4.01
N ILE A 158 14.81 11.71 -5.23
CA ILE A 158 14.18 12.10 -6.49
C ILE A 158 13.44 10.88 -7.02
N VAL A 159 12.10 10.96 -7.15
CA VAL A 159 11.25 9.81 -7.45
C VAL A 159 10.62 9.94 -8.83
N TYR A 160 10.73 8.86 -9.61
CA TYR A 160 10.04 8.67 -10.89
C TYR A 160 8.93 7.65 -10.69
N ALA A 161 7.69 8.12 -10.55
CA ALA A 161 6.55 7.33 -10.11
C ALA A 161 5.63 6.96 -11.29
N TYR A 162 5.39 5.67 -11.49
CA TYR A 162 4.59 5.11 -12.57
C TYR A 162 3.33 4.45 -12.01
N GLU A 163 2.16 4.92 -12.46
CA GLU A 163 0.85 4.37 -12.06
C GLU A 163 -0.10 4.35 -13.27
N PRO A 164 -0.51 3.17 -13.76
CA PRO A 164 -1.36 3.08 -14.94
C PRO A 164 -2.83 3.37 -14.68
N HIS A 165 -3.35 3.08 -13.46
CA HIS A 165 -4.77 3.21 -13.17
C HIS A 165 -5.18 4.69 -13.04
N PRO A 166 -6.10 5.22 -13.86
CA PRO A 166 -6.36 6.66 -13.93
C PRO A 166 -6.90 7.26 -12.63
N VAL A 167 -7.68 6.50 -11.85
CA VAL A 167 -8.19 6.97 -10.55
C VAL A 167 -7.08 7.03 -9.51
N ASN A 168 -6.20 6.03 -9.46
CA ASN A 168 -5.05 6.05 -8.58
C ASN A 168 -4.09 7.20 -8.96
N PHE A 169 -3.82 7.36 -10.27
CA PHE A 169 -2.98 8.45 -10.78
C PHE A 169 -3.55 9.84 -10.50
N TYR A 170 -4.88 10.00 -10.58
CA TYR A 170 -5.54 11.24 -10.18
C TYR A 170 -5.24 11.56 -8.69
N TRP A 171 -5.37 10.58 -7.81
CA TRP A 171 -5.08 10.76 -6.40
C TRP A 171 -3.59 10.93 -6.11
N LEU A 172 -2.71 10.22 -6.82
CA LEU A 172 -1.26 10.44 -6.78
C LEU A 172 -0.92 11.92 -7.03
N LYS A 173 -1.45 12.49 -8.12
CA LYS A 173 -1.25 13.91 -8.45
C LYS A 173 -1.80 14.82 -7.35
N LYS A 174 -3.02 14.55 -6.86
CA LYS A 174 -3.66 15.35 -5.82
C LYS A 174 -2.90 15.31 -4.48
N ASN A 175 -2.38 14.16 -4.11
CA ASN A 175 -1.60 14.03 -2.87
C ASN A 175 -0.25 14.75 -2.98
N ILE A 176 0.39 14.76 -4.15
CA ILE A 176 1.61 15.56 -4.37
C ILE A 176 1.29 17.07 -4.28
N GLU A 177 0.16 17.51 -4.84
CA GLU A 177 -0.29 18.92 -4.73
C GLU A 177 -0.49 19.37 -3.27
N LEU A 178 -0.88 18.44 -2.37
CA LEU A 178 -0.99 18.70 -0.92
C LEU A 178 0.36 18.82 -0.19
N ASN A 179 1.45 18.37 -0.85
CA ASN A 179 2.80 18.37 -0.31
C ASN A 179 3.76 19.19 -1.20
N PRO A 180 3.51 20.52 -1.37
CA PRO A 180 4.20 21.33 -2.37
C PRO A 180 5.71 21.41 -2.18
N HIS A 181 6.22 21.22 -0.96
CA HIS A 181 7.65 21.17 -0.63
C HIS A 181 8.38 19.95 -1.22
N LEU A 182 7.63 18.90 -1.66
CA LEU A 182 8.18 17.70 -2.30
C LEU A 182 7.92 17.65 -3.80
N LYS A 183 7.13 18.59 -4.35
CA LYS A 183 6.66 18.55 -5.73
C LYS A 183 7.80 18.43 -6.76
N ASP A 184 8.87 19.16 -6.56
CA ASP A 184 9.99 19.17 -7.50
C ASP A 184 10.88 17.92 -7.41
N ARG A 185 10.65 17.08 -6.38
CA ARG A 185 11.34 15.80 -6.19
C ARG A 185 10.60 14.62 -6.80
N ILE A 186 9.36 14.79 -7.28
CA ILE A 186 8.53 13.69 -7.77
C ILE A 186 8.07 13.97 -9.20
N LYS A 187 8.47 13.09 -10.11
CA LYS A 187 7.97 13.06 -11.50
C LYS A 187 6.98 11.90 -11.64
N ILE A 188 5.80 12.19 -12.18
CA ILE A 188 4.71 11.21 -12.27
C ILE A 188 4.35 10.88 -13.71
N PHE A 189 4.06 9.60 -13.97
CA PHE A 189 3.75 9.09 -15.30
C PHE A 189 2.52 8.18 -15.25
N ASN A 190 1.48 8.52 -15.99
CA ASN A 190 0.31 7.65 -16.14
C ASN A 190 0.58 6.60 -17.22
N LYS A 191 1.47 5.67 -16.90
CA LYS A 191 1.91 4.58 -17.77
C LYS A 191 2.01 3.28 -16.97
N ALA A 192 1.73 2.15 -17.60
CA ALA A 192 2.13 0.85 -17.10
C ALA A 192 3.61 0.62 -17.36
N VAL A 193 4.19 -0.36 -16.66
CA VAL A 193 5.57 -0.80 -16.92
C VAL A 193 5.55 -2.26 -17.35
N GLY A 194 6.30 -2.59 -18.38
CA GLY A 194 6.37 -3.94 -18.97
C GLY A 194 7.05 -3.90 -20.32
N LYS A 195 6.31 -4.18 -21.37
CA LYS A 195 6.78 -4.03 -22.76
C LYS A 195 6.42 -2.64 -23.30
N ASP A 196 7.11 -2.19 -24.34
CA ASP A 196 6.81 -0.94 -25.04
C ASP A 196 5.63 -1.12 -26.00
N GLU A 197 4.42 -1.15 -25.46
CA GLU A 197 3.19 -1.41 -26.18
C GLU A 197 1.98 -0.69 -25.54
N GLU A 198 0.86 -0.71 -26.21
CA GLU A 198 -0.42 -0.33 -25.62
C GLU A 198 -1.09 -1.59 -25.04
N ILE A 199 -1.51 -1.53 -23.78
CA ILE A 199 -2.17 -2.62 -23.08
C ILE A 199 -3.57 -2.21 -22.64
N GLU A 200 -4.46 -3.18 -22.49
CA GLU A 200 -5.79 -2.96 -21.90
C GLU A 200 -5.74 -3.25 -20.39
N ILE A 201 -6.26 -2.32 -19.61
CA ILE A 201 -6.49 -2.49 -18.18
C ILE A 201 -7.99 -2.41 -17.89
N LEU A 202 -8.45 -3.15 -16.88
CA LEU A 202 -9.84 -3.06 -16.43
C LEU A 202 -9.93 -2.08 -15.27
N ILE A 203 -10.72 -1.02 -15.44
CA ILE A 203 -10.86 0.02 -14.43
C ILE A 203 -12.19 -0.10 -13.69
N GLY A 204 -12.12 0.03 -12.36
CA GLY A 204 -13.27 0.32 -11.49
C GLY A 204 -13.30 1.80 -11.12
N GLY A 205 -14.44 2.29 -10.60
CA GLY A 205 -14.63 3.70 -10.24
C GLY A 205 -13.92 4.16 -8.96
N ASN A 206 -13.36 3.25 -8.16
CA ASN A 206 -12.74 3.53 -6.88
C ASN A 206 -11.23 3.31 -6.93
N ILE A 207 -10.50 3.85 -5.93
CA ILE A 207 -9.10 3.49 -5.69
C ILE A 207 -8.99 1.98 -5.47
N ASN A 208 -7.92 1.38 -5.96
CA ASN A 208 -7.71 -0.05 -5.83
C ASN A 208 -6.21 -0.38 -5.75
N GLY A 209 -5.70 -0.57 -4.52
CA GLY A 209 -4.32 -0.98 -4.28
C GLY A 209 -4.01 -2.43 -4.69
N GLY A 210 -5.05 -3.27 -4.78
CA GLY A 210 -4.93 -4.64 -5.30
C GLY A 210 -5.11 -4.76 -6.81
N PHE A 211 -5.16 -3.64 -7.53
CA PHE A 211 -5.34 -3.63 -8.98
C PHE A 211 -4.19 -4.37 -9.68
N SER A 212 -4.55 -5.23 -10.62
CA SER A 212 -3.61 -5.96 -11.46
C SER A 212 -4.04 -5.90 -12.92
N ILE A 213 -3.13 -5.53 -13.80
CA ILE A 213 -3.35 -5.53 -15.24
C ILE A 213 -3.58 -6.94 -15.82
N TYR A 214 -3.26 -7.99 -15.06
CA TYR A 214 -3.34 -9.39 -15.48
C TYR A 214 -4.48 -10.18 -14.81
N ARG A 215 -5.27 -9.58 -13.92
CA ARG A 215 -6.46 -10.19 -13.34
C ARG A 215 -7.69 -9.82 -14.17
N GLN A 216 -8.45 -10.82 -14.59
CA GLN A 216 -9.79 -10.61 -15.12
C GLN A 216 -10.69 -10.07 -13.99
N ALA A 217 -10.90 -8.77 -13.94
CA ALA A 217 -11.87 -8.11 -13.08
C ALA A 217 -13.09 -7.71 -13.91
N LYS A 218 -14.24 -7.58 -13.27
CA LYS A 218 -15.40 -6.94 -13.91
C LYS A 218 -15.16 -5.42 -13.92
N GLY A 219 -15.05 -4.81 -15.09
CA GLY A 219 -14.81 -3.39 -15.22
C GLY A 219 -14.83 -2.92 -16.68
N LYS A 220 -14.69 -1.63 -16.88
CA LYS A 220 -14.55 -1.03 -18.23
C LYS A 220 -13.09 -1.19 -18.67
N ALA A 221 -12.88 -1.71 -19.86
CA ALA A 221 -11.55 -1.76 -20.45
C ALA A 221 -11.07 -0.34 -20.82
N LEU A 222 -9.82 -0.07 -20.50
CA LEU A 222 -9.13 1.17 -20.86
C LEU A 222 -7.76 0.83 -21.44
N LYS A 223 -7.44 1.41 -22.59
CA LYS A 223 -6.11 1.34 -23.17
C LYS A 223 -5.15 2.29 -22.47
N VAL A 224 -4.00 1.78 -22.07
CA VAL A 224 -2.93 2.55 -21.44
C VAL A 224 -1.60 2.24 -22.10
N LYS A 225 -0.72 3.24 -22.17
CA LYS A 225 0.65 3.04 -22.65
C LYS A 225 1.44 2.28 -21.60
N SER A 226 2.16 1.26 -22.05
CA SER A 226 3.16 0.55 -21.27
C SER A 226 4.55 0.88 -21.80
N VAL A 227 5.54 0.94 -20.90
CA VAL A 227 6.93 1.25 -21.20
C VAL A 227 7.85 0.21 -20.59
N SER A 228 8.93 -0.15 -21.27
CA SER A 228 9.98 -1.02 -20.72
C SER A 228 10.83 -0.29 -19.69
N LEU A 229 11.49 -1.04 -18.81
CA LEU A 229 12.42 -0.46 -17.84
C LEU A 229 13.59 0.25 -18.54
N ARG A 230 14.07 -0.31 -19.65
CA ARG A 230 15.08 0.32 -20.50
C ARG A 230 14.65 1.70 -20.98
N LYS A 231 13.43 1.81 -21.51
CA LYS A 231 12.90 3.08 -22.01
C LYS A 231 12.69 4.11 -20.91
N ILE A 232 12.32 3.68 -19.70
CA ILE A 232 12.26 4.55 -18.52
C ILE A 232 13.61 5.20 -18.26
N LEU A 233 14.69 4.39 -18.27
CA LEU A 233 16.04 4.91 -18.02
C LEU A 233 16.49 5.86 -19.14
N GLU A 234 16.23 5.53 -20.39
CA GLU A 234 16.60 6.33 -21.56
C GLU A 234 15.84 7.67 -21.59
N GLU A 235 14.50 7.67 -21.52
CA GLU A 235 13.64 8.86 -21.59
C GLU A 235 13.96 9.86 -20.46
N ASN A 236 14.44 9.39 -19.32
CA ASN A 236 14.74 10.22 -18.16
C ASN A 236 16.24 10.42 -17.89
N ASN A 237 17.11 9.94 -18.77
CA ASN A 237 18.57 10.02 -18.65
C ASN A 237 19.11 9.45 -17.32
N LEU A 238 18.56 8.31 -16.87
CA LEU A 238 18.92 7.65 -15.62
C LEU A 238 20.04 6.61 -15.85
N ASN A 239 21.28 6.98 -15.54
CA ASN A 239 22.41 6.08 -15.78
C ASN A 239 22.58 5.01 -14.69
N ASN A 240 22.53 5.41 -13.42
CA ASN A 240 22.72 4.53 -12.27
C ASN A 240 21.74 4.90 -11.16
N PRO A 241 20.43 4.61 -11.31
CA PRO A 241 19.47 4.91 -10.26
C PRO A 241 19.71 4.04 -9.03
N TYR A 242 19.42 4.60 -7.86
CA TYR A 242 19.68 3.94 -6.58
C TYR A 242 18.75 2.76 -6.31
N LEU A 243 17.45 2.96 -6.50
CA LEU A 243 16.45 1.94 -6.14
C LEU A 243 15.40 1.79 -7.25
N LEU A 244 15.10 0.54 -7.57
CA LEU A 244 13.86 0.16 -8.23
C LEU A 244 12.91 -0.42 -7.20
N LYS A 245 11.77 0.23 -6.94
CA LYS A 245 10.64 -0.39 -6.23
C LYS A 245 9.60 -0.82 -7.25
N ALA A 246 9.18 -2.08 -7.20
CA ALA A 246 8.17 -2.65 -8.07
C ALA A 246 7.11 -3.41 -7.25
N ASP A 247 5.91 -2.87 -7.26
CA ASP A 247 4.69 -3.47 -6.73
C ASP A 247 3.56 -3.20 -7.73
N CYS A 248 3.57 -3.93 -8.83
CA CYS A 248 2.72 -3.66 -9.97
C CYS A 248 1.74 -4.78 -10.31
N LYS A 249 1.69 -5.79 -9.45
CA LYS A 249 0.73 -6.91 -9.53
C LYS A 249 0.74 -7.60 -10.90
N GLY A 250 1.94 -7.76 -11.50
CA GLY A 250 2.16 -8.52 -12.72
C GLY A 250 3.25 -8.03 -13.65
N CYS A 251 3.75 -6.83 -13.50
CA CYS A 251 4.84 -6.35 -14.32
C CYS A 251 6.22 -6.89 -13.87
N GLU A 252 6.30 -7.48 -12.69
CA GLU A 252 7.53 -7.98 -12.07
C GLU A 252 8.27 -8.96 -13.00
N TYR A 253 7.52 -9.80 -13.73
CA TYR A 253 8.11 -10.71 -14.72
C TYR A 253 8.89 -9.96 -15.80
N TYR A 254 8.29 -8.92 -16.38
CA TYR A 254 8.94 -8.15 -17.45
C TYR A 254 10.13 -7.36 -16.94
N ILE A 255 10.02 -6.85 -15.72
CA ILE A 255 11.08 -6.07 -15.06
C ILE A 255 12.33 -6.92 -14.81
N ILE A 256 12.19 -8.14 -14.29
CA ILE A 256 13.34 -9.03 -14.00
C ILE A 256 14.00 -9.58 -15.25
N GLU A 257 13.27 -9.65 -16.38
CA GLU A 257 13.83 -10.06 -17.67
C GLU A 257 14.56 -8.93 -18.40
N ASP A 258 14.21 -7.67 -18.13
CA ASP A 258 14.86 -6.51 -18.75
C ASP A 258 16.28 -6.32 -18.21
N ASP A 259 17.29 -6.29 -19.10
CA ASP A 259 18.67 -6.08 -18.72
C ASP A 259 18.92 -4.73 -18.05
N ALA A 260 18.07 -3.75 -18.29
CA ALA A 260 18.14 -2.43 -17.68
C ALA A 260 18.05 -2.47 -16.12
N ILE A 261 17.48 -3.54 -15.54
CA ILE A 261 17.47 -3.73 -14.09
C ILE A 261 18.88 -3.76 -13.50
N SER A 262 19.87 -4.23 -14.28
CA SER A 262 21.29 -4.24 -13.89
C SER A 262 21.89 -2.85 -13.71
N LYS A 263 21.21 -1.76 -14.06
CA LYS A 263 21.67 -0.39 -13.82
C LYS A 263 21.38 0.09 -12.41
N PHE A 264 20.43 -0.55 -11.71
CA PHE A 264 20.07 -0.17 -10.35
C PHE A 264 21.09 -0.70 -9.32
N GLU A 265 21.32 0.08 -8.26
CA GLU A 265 22.11 -0.36 -7.11
C GLU A 265 21.32 -1.35 -6.24
N LYS A 266 20.02 -1.08 -6.07
CA LYS A 266 19.10 -1.86 -5.24
C LYS A 266 17.79 -2.10 -5.96
N VAL A 267 17.16 -3.22 -5.65
CA VAL A 267 15.80 -3.51 -6.11
C VAL A 267 14.95 -4.00 -4.95
N LYS A 268 13.67 -3.63 -4.98
CA LYS A 268 12.64 -4.07 -4.07
C LYS A 268 11.43 -4.49 -4.88
N ILE A 269 11.16 -5.78 -4.92
CA ILE A 269 10.12 -6.37 -5.78
C ILE A 269 9.12 -7.10 -4.91
N GLU A 270 7.84 -6.73 -4.98
CA GLU A 270 6.77 -7.52 -4.40
C GLU A 270 6.48 -8.73 -5.29
N TYR A 271 6.33 -9.90 -4.69
CA TYR A 271 5.92 -11.11 -5.39
C TYR A 271 4.61 -11.65 -4.83
N THR A 272 3.78 -12.21 -5.71
CA THR A 272 2.50 -12.83 -5.34
C THR A 272 2.37 -14.19 -6.00
N GLY A 273 1.92 -15.23 -5.28
CA GLY A 273 1.95 -16.63 -5.69
C GLY A 273 0.99 -17.08 -6.79
N PHE A 274 0.19 -16.16 -7.35
CA PHE A 274 -0.78 -16.54 -8.39
C PHE A 274 -0.19 -16.43 -9.80
N ASN A 275 0.20 -17.56 -10.40
CA ASN A 275 0.68 -17.69 -11.79
C ASN A 275 1.86 -16.77 -12.17
N ARG A 276 2.84 -16.58 -11.28
CA ARG A 276 3.94 -15.63 -11.44
C ARG A 276 5.27 -16.28 -11.10
N PRO A 277 6.39 -15.65 -11.45
CA PRO A 277 7.69 -16.24 -11.19
C PRO A 277 7.83 -16.56 -9.70
N LYS A 278 8.23 -17.80 -9.40
CA LYS A 278 8.55 -18.21 -8.02
C LYS A 278 9.71 -17.39 -7.48
N VAL A 279 9.76 -17.22 -6.16
CA VAL A 279 10.83 -16.47 -5.46
C VAL A 279 12.22 -16.87 -5.96
N ASP A 280 12.49 -18.17 -6.07
CA ASP A 280 13.79 -18.67 -6.51
C ASP A 280 14.12 -18.25 -7.95
N TYR A 281 13.12 -18.19 -8.83
CA TYR A 281 13.31 -17.70 -10.18
C TYR A 281 13.70 -16.21 -10.19
N ILE A 282 13.00 -15.37 -9.43
CA ILE A 282 13.32 -13.94 -9.30
C ILE A 282 14.75 -13.77 -8.75
N ILE A 283 15.09 -14.48 -7.68
CA ILE A 283 16.44 -14.43 -7.08
C ILE A 283 17.51 -14.84 -8.09
N ASN A 284 17.32 -15.95 -8.82
CA ASN A 284 18.29 -16.41 -9.80
C ASN A 284 18.47 -15.42 -10.95
N LYS A 285 17.38 -14.80 -11.42
CA LYS A 285 17.45 -13.73 -12.42
C LYS A 285 18.20 -12.50 -11.90
N LEU A 286 17.89 -12.05 -10.68
CA LEU A 286 18.60 -10.92 -10.09
C LEU A 286 20.09 -11.21 -9.87
N LYS A 287 20.46 -12.45 -9.48
CA LYS A 287 21.86 -12.88 -9.40
C LYS A 287 22.56 -12.77 -10.76
N SER A 288 21.92 -13.21 -11.85
CA SER A 288 22.49 -13.09 -13.21
C SER A 288 22.63 -11.63 -13.68
N LYS A 289 21.93 -10.68 -13.04
CA LYS A 289 22.02 -9.24 -13.29
C LYS A 289 22.98 -8.52 -12.34
N GLY A 290 23.75 -9.27 -11.50
CA GLY A 290 24.80 -8.74 -10.65
C GLY A 290 24.38 -8.38 -9.24
N PHE A 291 23.18 -8.75 -8.79
CA PHE A 291 22.78 -8.58 -7.39
C PHE A 291 23.35 -9.74 -6.54
N SER A 292 23.90 -9.43 -5.38
CA SER A 292 24.63 -10.40 -4.55
C SER A 292 24.03 -10.60 -3.15
N LYS A 293 23.42 -9.57 -2.58
CA LYS A 293 22.82 -9.62 -1.25
C LYS A 293 21.29 -9.65 -1.35
N PHE A 294 20.68 -10.60 -0.66
CA PHE A 294 19.22 -10.82 -0.75
C PHE A 294 18.59 -10.90 0.64
N ARG A 295 17.40 -10.28 0.76
CA ARG A 295 16.49 -10.47 1.88
C ARG A 295 15.09 -10.76 1.34
N VAL A 296 14.44 -11.78 1.85
CA VAL A 296 13.07 -12.15 1.45
C VAL A 296 12.17 -12.01 2.66
N PHE A 297 11.19 -11.14 2.56
CA PHE A 297 10.18 -10.91 3.58
C PHE A 297 8.87 -11.53 3.12
N LYS A 298 8.38 -12.55 3.85
CA LYS A 298 7.06 -13.11 3.62
C LYS A 298 6.03 -12.27 4.34
N HIS A 299 4.98 -11.89 3.63
CA HIS A 299 3.85 -11.18 4.24
C HIS A 299 2.89 -12.20 4.86
N ASN A 300 2.70 -12.15 6.15
CA ASN A 300 1.74 -12.97 6.89
C ASN A 300 0.51 -12.12 7.23
N TYR A 301 -0.45 -12.09 6.32
CA TYR A 301 -1.73 -11.42 6.57
C TYR A 301 -2.72 -12.34 7.28
N GLY A 302 -2.43 -12.77 8.52
CA GLY A 302 -3.36 -13.49 9.41
C GLY A 302 -4.04 -14.71 8.75
N ILE A 303 -5.37 -14.68 8.65
CA ILE A 303 -6.22 -15.80 8.20
C ILE A 303 -6.08 -16.08 6.68
N TYR A 304 -5.58 -15.15 5.91
CA TYR A 304 -5.27 -15.34 4.50
C TYR A 304 -3.85 -15.90 4.39
N HIS A 305 -3.73 -17.23 4.43
CA HIS A 305 -2.52 -17.94 4.03
C HIS A 305 -2.29 -17.76 2.51
N LEU A 306 -1.94 -16.57 2.11
CA LEU A 306 -1.30 -16.35 0.82
C LEU A 306 0.15 -16.81 1.01
N SER A 307 0.37 -18.13 0.94
CA SER A 307 1.65 -18.78 1.24
C SER A 307 2.83 -18.29 0.39
N ASP A 308 2.55 -17.51 -0.66
CA ASP A 308 3.51 -17.06 -1.64
C ASP A 308 3.40 -15.55 -1.93
N HIS A 309 3.20 -14.72 -0.91
CA HIS A 309 3.19 -13.27 -1.02
C HIS A 309 4.30 -12.65 -0.17
N GLY A 310 5.00 -11.66 -0.70
CA GLY A 310 6.06 -11.01 0.04
C GLY A 310 6.89 -10.04 -0.79
N THR A 311 8.00 -9.60 -0.22
CA THR A 311 8.93 -8.67 -0.86
C THR A 311 10.34 -9.27 -0.92
N ILE A 312 10.96 -9.19 -2.08
CA ILE A 312 12.38 -9.47 -2.29
C ILE A 312 13.11 -8.14 -2.33
N TYR A 313 14.07 -7.98 -1.45
CA TYR A 313 15.05 -6.90 -1.47
C TYR A 313 16.38 -7.47 -1.92
N ALA A 314 17.01 -6.84 -2.92
CA ALA A 314 18.34 -7.20 -3.35
C ALA A 314 19.21 -5.97 -3.59
N GLU A 315 20.51 -6.13 -3.32
CA GLU A 315 21.53 -5.11 -3.59
C GLU A 315 22.78 -5.75 -4.20
N LYS A 316 23.58 -4.95 -4.89
CA LYS A 316 24.86 -5.36 -5.49
C LYS A 316 25.95 -5.57 -4.45
#